data_93624c0fd8de6b4399a4d0ed2e4b88b0
#
_entry.id   93624c0fd8de6b4399a4d0ed2e4b88b0
#
_cell.length_a   1.000
_cell.length_b   1.000
_cell.length_c   1.000
_cell.angle_alpha   90.00
_cell.angle_beta   90.00
_cell.angle_gamma   90.00
#
_symmetry.space_group_name_H-M   'P 1'
#
loop_
_entity.id
_entity.type
_entity.pdbx_description
1 polymer ?
#
loop_
_entity_poly.entity_id
_entity_poly.type
_entity_poly.pdbx_seq_one_letter_code
_entity_poly.pdbx_strand_id
1 'polypeptide(L)'
;MSGRHVVVDGSNIATEGRSLPSLAQLDEAVREYKREYPDDVVTVVVDATFGHRIEEPERTPFDEAIAHNELVSPPAGAIGRGDAFLLRIAEKVGATVLSNDSFQEFHGEHEWLFNNGRLIGGKPVPDVGWVFTARTPVRGPRSREAVRTAKKTASKVQPQERKVRQAIVVATEEAVEPDSPSVKRRRRRTAAPPAEPVNEPLTFIQFVA
;
A
#
# COMPACT_ATOMS: atom_id res chain seq x y z
N MET A 1 -9.16 0.62 21.83
CA MET A 1 -7.78 0.60 21.25
C MET A 1 -7.93 1.00 19.80
N SER A 2 -7.02 1.79 19.25
CA SER A 2 -7.08 2.12 17.81
C SER A 2 -6.85 0.83 17.01
N GLY A 3 -7.75 0.49 16.08
CA GLY A 3 -7.61 -0.67 15.21
C GLY A 3 -6.39 -0.56 14.31
N ARG A 4 -5.90 -1.69 13.79
CA ARG A 4 -4.81 -1.74 12.82
C ARG A 4 -5.30 -1.25 11.47
N HIS A 5 -4.40 -0.66 10.68
CA HIS A 5 -4.63 -0.57 9.25
C HIS A 5 -4.28 -1.90 8.57
N VAL A 6 -5.17 -2.37 7.70
CA VAL A 6 -4.99 -3.60 6.92
C VAL A 6 -5.23 -3.29 5.45
N VAL A 7 -4.24 -3.63 4.62
CA VAL A 7 -4.36 -3.54 3.16
C VAL A 7 -4.57 -4.94 2.61
N VAL A 8 -5.71 -5.16 1.98
CA VAL A 8 -6.07 -6.45 1.39
C VAL A 8 -5.61 -6.48 -0.06
N ASP A 9 -4.86 -7.50 -0.40
CA ASP A 9 -4.54 -7.86 -1.78
C ASP A 9 -5.77 -8.53 -2.43
N GLY A 10 -6.66 -7.67 -2.92
CA GLY A 10 -7.95 -8.12 -3.43
C GLY A 10 -7.83 -9.07 -4.61
N SER A 11 -6.86 -8.85 -5.50
CA SER A 11 -6.65 -9.73 -6.66
C SER A 11 -6.20 -11.13 -6.25
N ASN A 12 -5.33 -11.22 -5.24
CA ASN A 12 -4.83 -12.49 -4.72
C ASN A 12 -5.94 -13.24 -3.95
N ILE A 13 -6.64 -12.57 -3.04
CA ILE A 13 -7.72 -13.15 -2.23
C ILE A 13 -8.90 -13.58 -3.12
N ALA A 14 -9.29 -12.76 -4.09
CA ALA A 14 -10.37 -13.09 -5.04
C ALA A 14 -10.07 -14.31 -5.92
N THR A 15 -8.80 -14.68 -6.06
CA THR A 15 -8.34 -15.78 -6.92
C THR A 15 -7.96 -17.02 -6.10
N GLU A 16 -7.97 -16.94 -4.76
CA GLU A 16 -7.56 -18.07 -3.92
C GLU A 16 -8.41 -19.33 -4.17
N GLY A 17 -7.72 -20.41 -4.58
CA GLY A 17 -8.37 -21.67 -4.94
C GLY A 17 -9.16 -21.67 -6.26
N ARG A 18 -9.03 -20.62 -7.09
CA ARG A 18 -9.76 -20.44 -8.35
C ARG A 18 -8.82 -20.08 -9.49
N SER A 19 -9.29 -20.26 -10.72
CA SER A 19 -8.57 -19.84 -11.94
C SER A 19 -8.88 -18.40 -12.36
N LEU A 20 -10.07 -17.91 -12.04
CA LEU A 20 -10.51 -16.54 -12.29
C LEU A 20 -10.84 -15.85 -10.98
N PRO A 21 -10.58 -14.54 -10.84
CA PRO A 21 -10.99 -13.80 -9.66
C PRO A 21 -12.52 -13.73 -9.55
N SER A 22 -13.02 -13.66 -8.32
CA SER A 22 -14.44 -13.45 -8.03
C SER A 22 -14.59 -12.31 -7.03
N LEU A 23 -15.42 -11.34 -7.40
CA LEU A 23 -15.75 -10.21 -6.52
C LEU A 23 -16.54 -10.69 -5.29
N ALA A 24 -17.45 -11.65 -5.48
CA ALA A 24 -18.22 -12.25 -4.39
C ALA A 24 -17.32 -12.93 -3.36
N GLN A 25 -16.29 -13.68 -3.81
CA GLN A 25 -15.31 -14.30 -2.90
C GLN A 25 -14.50 -13.25 -2.13
N LEU A 26 -14.11 -12.18 -2.79
CA LEU A 26 -13.40 -11.07 -2.14
C LEU A 26 -14.26 -10.40 -1.07
N ASP A 27 -15.52 -10.10 -1.39
CA ASP A 27 -16.48 -9.52 -0.45
C ASP A 27 -16.69 -10.42 0.77
N GLU A 28 -16.89 -11.73 0.56
CA GLU A 28 -17.00 -12.71 1.63
C GLU A 28 -15.77 -12.68 2.55
N ALA A 29 -14.57 -12.74 1.98
CA ALA A 29 -13.32 -12.72 2.74
C ALA A 29 -13.18 -11.45 3.59
N VAL A 30 -13.48 -10.29 3.01
CA VAL A 30 -13.39 -8.99 3.71
C VAL A 30 -14.42 -8.90 4.82
N ARG A 31 -15.66 -9.35 4.59
CA ARG A 31 -16.70 -9.37 5.63
C ARG A 31 -16.34 -10.29 6.79
N GLU A 32 -15.80 -11.47 6.50
CA GLU A 32 -15.37 -12.39 7.56
C GLU A 32 -14.19 -11.83 8.33
N TYR A 33 -13.22 -11.22 7.63
CA TYR A 33 -12.12 -10.53 8.29
C TYR A 33 -12.62 -9.43 9.24
N LYS A 34 -13.52 -8.56 8.79
CA LYS A 34 -14.08 -7.49 9.61
C LYS A 34 -14.93 -7.99 10.77
N ARG A 35 -15.55 -9.17 10.64
CA ARG A 35 -16.29 -9.81 11.74
C ARG A 35 -15.34 -10.30 12.83
N GLU A 36 -14.18 -10.84 12.46
CA GLU A 36 -13.15 -11.31 13.39
C GLU A 36 -12.37 -10.14 14.01
N TYR A 37 -12.13 -9.08 13.22
CA TYR A 37 -11.34 -7.89 13.60
C TYR A 37 -12.14 -6.60 13.35
N PRO A 38 -13.19 -6.32 14.14
CA PRO A 38 -14.14 -5.22 13.87
C PRO A 38 -13.51 -3.83 13.97
N ASP A 39 -12.46 -3.66 14.78
CA ASP A 39 -11.78 -2.38 14.97
C ASP A 39 -10.76 -2.05 13.86
N ASP A 40 -10.38 -3.03 13.02
CA ASP A 40 -9.37 -2.83 11.99
C ASP A 40 -9.92 -1.97 10.82
N VAL A 41 -9.10 -1.03 10.36
CA VAL A 41 -9.39 -0.20 9.18
C VAL A 41 -8.90 -0.93 7.94
N VAL A 42 -9.82 -1.36 7.08
CA VAL A 42 -9.53 -2.17 5.90
C VAL A 42 -9.53 -1.33 4.64
N THR A 43 -8.47 -1.45 3.84
CA THR A 43 -8.38 -0.90 2.48
C THR A 43 -8.17 -2.06 1.52
N VAL A 44 -9.06 -2.22 0.52
CA VAL A 44 -8.97 -3.29 -0.46
C VAL A 44 -8.36 -2.76 -1.75
N VAL A 45 -7.27 -3.38 -2.20
CA VAL A 45 -6.56 -2.99 -3.42
C VAL A 45 -6.66 -4.12 -4.44
N VAL A 46 -7.03 -3.79 -5.67
CA VAL A 46 -7.13 -4.73 -6.79
C VAL A 46 -6.25 -4.28 -7.95
N ASP A 47 -5.84 -5.22 -8.81
CA ASP A 47 -5.09 -4.90 -10.02
C ASP A 47 -5.92 -4.09 -11.02
N ALA A 48 -5.24 -3.27 -11.83
CA ALA A 48 -5.88 -2.50 -12.89
C ALA A 48 -6.65 -3.37 -13.92
N THR A 49 -6.30 -4.64 -14.03
CA THR A 49 -6.96 -5.60 -14.93
C THR A 49 -8.07 -6.42 -14.28
N PHE A 50 -8.33 -6.22 -12.98
CA PHE A 50 -9.26 -7.03 -12.21
C PHE A 50 -10.67 -7.07 -12.83
N GLY A 51 -11.25 -5.90 -13.15
CA GLY A 51 -12.57 -5.78 -13.75
C GLY A 51 -12.73 -6.45 -15.11
N HIS A 52 -11.61 -6.69 -15.84
CA HIS A 52 -11.64 -7.43 -17.12
C HIS A 52 -11.55 -8.94 -16.93
N ARG A 53 -11.21 -9.42 -15.74
CA ARG A 53 -10.98 -10.83 -15.43
C ARG A 53 -12.12 -11.49 -14.67
N ILE A 54 -12.97 -10.71 -14.02
CA ILE A 54 -14.17 -11.19 -13.32
C ILE A 54 -15.27 -11.57 -14.31
N GLU A 55 -16.24 -12.33 -13.83
CA GLU A 55 -17.41 -12.71 -14.64
C GLU A 55 -18.30 -11.49 -14.95
N GLU A 56 -19.03 -11.57 -16.07
CA GLU A 56 -19.88 -10.47 -16.56
C GLU A 56 -20.87 -9.93 -15.49
N PRO A 57 -21.57 -10.78 -14.72
CA PRO A 57 -22.49 -10.29 -13.69
C PRO A 57 -21.84 -9.50 -12.56
N GLU A 58 -20.53 -9.70 -12.32
CA GLU A 58 -19.79 -9.01 -11.26
C GLU A 58 -19.24 -7.64 -11.69
N ARG A 59 -19.31 -7.27 -13.00
CA ARG A 59 -18.70 -6.03 -13.52
C ARG A 59 -19.40 -4.78 -13.03
N THR A 60 -20.73 -4.73 -13.07
CA THR A 60 -21.48 -3.57 -12.58
C THR A 60 -21.24 -3.34 -11.09
N PRO A 61 -21.36 -4.35 -10.20
CA PRO A 61 -20.97 -4.24 -8.81
C PRO A 61 -19.53 -3.76 -8.61
N PHE A 62 -18.60 -4.25 -9.41
CA PHE A 62 -17.22 -3.83 -9.34
C PHE A 62 -17.02 -2.34 -9.68
N ASP A 63 -17.64 -1.87 -10.76
CA ASP A 63 -17.56 -0.46 -11.18
C ASP A 63 -18.17 0.47 -10.11
N GLU A 64 -19.26 0.05 -9.48
CA GLU A 64 -19.88 0.76 -8.36
C GLU A 64 -18.94 0.82 -7.13
N ALA A 65 -18.31 -0.29 -6.75
CA ALA A 65 -17.38 -0.34 -5.64
C ALA A 65 -16.14 0.55 -5.87
N ILE A 66 -15.63 0.62 -7.11
CA ILE A 66 -14.57 1.57 -7.49
C ILE A 66 -15.07 3.01 -7.39
N ALA A 67 -16.26 3.32 -7.90
CA ALA A 67 -16.83 4.67 -7.87
C ALA A 67 -17.05 5.20 -6.44
N HIS A 68 -17.38 4.31 -5.51
CA HIS A 68 -17.55 4.63 -4.09
C HIS A 68 -16.26 4.54 -3.24
N ASN A 69 -15.10 4.29 -3.88
CA ASN A 69 -13.80 4.09 -3.21
C ASN A 69 -13.76 2.91 -2.20
N GLU A 70 -14.61 1.93 -2.38
CA GLU A 70 -14.61 0.69 -1.59
C GLU A 70 -13.51 -0.25 -2.04
N LEU A 71 -13.22 -0.21 -3.34
CA LEU A 71 -12.06 -0.84 -3.95
C LEU A 71 -11.12 0.23 -4.52
N VAL A 72 -9.84 0.03 -4.33
CA VAL A 72 -8.80 0.91 -4.85
C VAL A 72 -8.02 0.19 -5.95
N SER A 73 -7.93 0.81 -7.12
CA SER A 73 -7.14 0.30 -8.24
C SER A 73 -6.00 1.27 -8.57
N PRO A 74 -4.84 0.79 -9.02
CA PRO A 74 -3.78 1.66 -9.51
C PRO A 74 -4.30 2.58 -10.63
N PRO A 75 -3.83 3.84 -10.69
CA PRO A 75 -4.23 4.72 -11.78
C PRO A 75 -3.80 4.17 -13.14
N ALA A 76 -4.61 4.42 -14.17
CA ALA A 76 -4.32 3.99 -15.53
C ALA A 76 -2.92 4.48 -15.97
N GLY A 77 -2.13 3.60 -16.58
CA GLY A 77 -0.76 3.91 -16.99
C GLY A 77 0.28 3.90 -15.86
N ALA A 78 -0.07 3.52 -14.66
CA ALA A 78 0.91 3.31 -13.60
C ALA A 78 1.95 2.28 -14.03
N ILE A 79 3.23 2.67 -13.96
CA ILE A 79 4.34 1.75 -14.23
C ILE A 79 4.53 0.87 -13.00
N GLY A 80 4.37 -0.43 -13.16
CA GLY A 80 4.52 -1.41 -12.09
C GLY A 80 3.29 -2.31 -11.96
N ARG A 81 3.46 -3.40 -11.21
CA ARG A 81 2.37 -4.32 -10.90
C ARG A 81 1.50 -3.78 -9.77
N GLY A 82 0.29 -4.28 -9.66
CA GLY A 82 -0.62 -4.01 -8.55
C GLY A 82 0.04 -4.16 -7.19
N ASP A 83 0.92 -5.17 -7.03
CA ASP A 83 1.71 -5.44 -5.83
C ASP A 83 2.55 -4.23 -5.37
N ALA A 84 3.23 -3.54 -6.30
CA ALA A 84 4.04 -2.36 -5.96
C ALA A 84 3.17 -1.22 -5.41
N PHE A 85 1.98 -1.03 -5.96
CA PHE A 85 1.04 -0.02 -5.50
C PHE A 85 0.48 -0.37 -4.12
N LEU A 86 0.06 -1.62 -3.93
CA LEU A 86 -0.41 -2.16 -2.66
C LEU A 86 0.64 -2.01 -1.55
N LEU A 87 1.89 -2.44 -1.81
CA LEU A 87 2.98 -2.36 -0.84
C LEU A 87 3.32 -0.91 -0.47
N ARG A 88 3.23 0.02 -1.43
CA ARG A 88 3.39 1.46 -1.15
C ARG A 88 2.33 2.00 -0.20
N ILE A 89 1.07 1.61 -0.39
CA ILE A 89 -0.01 2.01 0.52
C ILE A 89 0.28 1.44 1.91
N ALA A 90 0.56 0.14 2.00
CA ALA A 90 0.83 -0.54 3.27
C ALA A 90 2.03 0.07 4.02
N GLU A 91 3.09 0.45 3.31
CA GLU A 91 4.25 1.11 3.90
C GLU A 91 3.91 2.51 4.42
N LYS A 92 3.19 3.31 3.62
CA LYS A 92 2.82 4.70 3.96
C LYS A 92 2.01 4.80 5.24
N VAL A 93 1.11 3.86 5.50
CA VAL A 93 0.24 3.87 6.69
C VAL A 93 0.67 2.88 7.78
N GLY A 94 1.78 2.17 7.58
CA GLY A 94 2.25 1.15 8.52
C GLY A 94 1.33 -0.08 8.60
N ALA A 95 0.55 -0.37 7.55
CA ALA A 95 -0.47 -1.41 7.54
C ALA A 95 0.08 -2.84 7.58
N THR A 96 -0.72 -3.75 8.09
CA THR A 96 -0.59 -5.19 7.82
C THR A 96 -1.14 -5.50 6.43
N VAL A 97 -0.53 -6.41 5.69
CA VAL A 97 -0.99 -6.86 4.37
C VAL A 97 -1.69 -8.21 4.51
N LEU A 98 -2.93 -8.30 4.01
CA LEU A 98 -3.65 -9.56 3.86
C LEU A 98 -3.47 -10.09 2.43
N SER A 99 -2.60 -11.07 2.26
CA SER A 99 -2.29 -11.71 0.98
C SER A 99 -1.66 -13.08 1.19
N ASN A 100 -1.87 -14.00 0.25
CA ASN A 100 -1.18 -15.29 0.19
C ASN A 100 0.12 -15.22 -0.63
N ASP A 101 0.40 -14.11 -1.30
CA ASP A 101 1.69 -13.89 -1.96
C ASP A 101 2.79 -13.58 -0.92
N SER A 102 4.01 -13.90 -1.28
CA SER A 102 5.21 -13.58 -0.49
C SER A 102 5.96 -12.36 -0.99
N PHE A 103 5.54 -11.73 -2.07
CA PHE A 103 6.13 -10.51 -2.65
C PHE A 103 7.66 -10.61 -2.84
N GLN A 104 8.16 -11.76 -3.29
CA GLN A 104 9.60 -12.06 -3.30
C GLN A 104 10.45 -11.05 -4.08
N GLU A 105 9.92 -10.49 -5.15
CA GLU A 105 10.60 -9.51 -5.99
C GLU A 105 10.74 -8.13 -5.32
N PHE A 106 9.97 -7.87 -4.27
CA PHE A 106 9.98 -6.62 -3.51
C PHE A 106 10.78 -6.70 -2.19
N HIS A 107 11.33 -7.86 -1.84
CA HIS A 107 12.04 -8.06 -0.57
C HIS A 107 13.28 -7.17 -0.39
N GLY A 108 13.84 -6.65 -1.47
CA GLY A 108 14.97 -5.73 -1.41
C GLY A 108 14.56 -4.29 -1.10
N GLU A 109 13.31 -3.92 -1.40
CA GLU A 109 12.77 -2.58 -1.22
C GLU A 109 11.91 -2.48 0.03
N HIS A 110 11.19 -3.57 0.38
CA HIS A 110 10.25 -3.65 1.49
C HIS A 110 10.68 -4.67 2.54
N GLU A 111 11.82 -4.45 3.21
CA GLU A 111 12.32 -5.32 4.27
C GLU A 111 11.34 -5.45 5.45
N TRP A 112 10.45 -4.48 5.65
CA TRP A 112 9.42 -4.47 6.67
C TRP A 112 8.41 -5.62 6.56
N LEU A 113 8.27 -6.26 5.38
CA LEU A 113 7.43 -7.45 5.19
C LEU A 113 7.82 -8.61 6.11
N PHE A 114 9.07 -8.66 6.56
CA PHE A 114 9.57 -9.67 7.50
C PHE A 114 9.29 -9.35 8.96
N ASN A 115 8.79 -8.17 9.26
CA ASN A 115 8.44 -7.81 10.63
C ASN A 115 7.21 -8.62 11.07
N ASN A 116 7.20 -9.05 12.33
CA ASN A 116 6.10 -9.82 12.87
C ASN A 116 4.77 -9.06 12.76
N GLY A 117 3.71 -9.76 12.31
CA GLY A 117 2.38 -9.20 12.17
C GLY A 117 2.16 -8.31 10.93
N ARG A 118 3.16 -8.19 10.03
CA ARG A 118 3.01 -7.36 8.81
C ARG A 118 2.38 -8.12 7.64
N LEU A 119 2.29 -9.43 7.70
CA LEU A 119 1.66 -10.25 6.67
C LEU A 119 0.71 -11.26 7.29
N ILE A 120 -0.51 -11.31 6.76
CA ILE A 120 -1.57 -12.26 7.10
C ILE A 120 -1.93 -13.01 5.81
N GLY A 121 -2.10 -14.32 5.89
CA GLY A 121 -2.72 -15.13 4.85
C GLY A 121 -4.19 -15.38 5.15
N GLY A 122 -5.00 -15.55 4.11
CA GLY A 122 -6.40 -15.92 4.22
C GLY A 122 -6.72 -17.12 3.33
N LYS A 123 -7.47 -18.09 3.84
CA LYS A 123 -7.87 -19.26 3.06
C LYS A 123 -9.31 -19.65 3.33
N PRO A 124 -10.15 -19.85 2.29
CA PRO A 124 -11.48 -20.40 2.47
C PRO A 124 -11.37 -21.89 2.83
N VAL A 125 -12.07 -22.30 3.88
CA VAL A 125 -12.13 -23.69 4.34
C VAL A 125 -13.60 -24.15 4.24
N PRO A 126 -13.89 -25.23 3.50
CA PRO A 126 -15.26 -25.74 3.37
C PRO A 126 -15.92 -25.93 4.74
N ASP A 127 -17.17 -25.53 4.86
CA ASP A 127 -18.01 -25.63 6.06
C ASP A 127 -17.50 -24.85 7.29
N VAL A 128 -16.40 -24.07 7.15
CA VAL A 128 -15.82 -23.28 8.24
C VAL A 128 -15.86 -21.79 7.93
N GLY A 129 -15.64 -21.42 6.64
CA GLY A 129 -15.47 -20.06 6.19
C GLY A 129 -13.99 -19.68 6.03
N TRP A 130 -13.69 -18.39 6.07
CA TRP A 130 -12.32 -17.90 5.92
C TRP A 130 -11.52 -18.04 7.22
N VAL A 131 -10.29 -18.55 7.09
CA VAL A 131 -9.34 -18.63 8.21
C VAL A 131 -8.17 -17.72 7.93
N PHE A 132 -7.89 -16.78 8.84
CA PHE A 132 -6.81 -15.83 8.74
C PHE A 132 -5.67 -16.18 9.67
N THR A 133 -4.44 -16.18 9.14
CA THR A 133 -3.25 -16.59 9.90
C THR A 133 -2.08 -15.66 9.64
N ALA A 134 -1.44 -15.18 10.70
CA ALA A 134 -0.19 -14.45 10.59
C ALA A 134 0.88 -15.32 9.92
N ARG A 135 1.61 -14.74 8.98
CA ARG A 135 2.65 -15.47 8.22
C ARG A 135 3.89 -14.62 8.01
N THR A 136 4.97 -15.28 7.64
CA THR A 136 6.22 -14.64 7.24
C THR A 136 6.43 -14.90 5.74
N PRO A 137 6.91 -13.90 4.97
CA PRO A 137 7.17 -14.09 3.55
C PRO A 137 8.19 -15.21 3.30
N VAL A 138 7.92 -16.03 2.28
CA VAL A 138 8.83 -17.10 1.88
C VAL A 138 10.03 -16.53 1.10
N ARG A 139 11.23 -16.85 1.54
CA ARG A 139 12.46 -16.48 0.85
C ARG A 139 12.81 -17.52 -0.22
N GLY A 140 12.82 -17.10 -1.48
CA GLY A 140 13.16 -17.93 -2.63
C GLY A 140 14.30 -17.33 -3.48
N PRO A 141 14.55 -17.89 -4.68
CA PRO A 141 15.55 -17.35 -5.60
C PRO A 141 15.29 -15.89 -5.98
N ARG A 142 14.05 -15.53 -6.26
CA ARG A 142 13.64 -14.14 -6.60
C ARG A 142 13.89 -13.18 -5.44
N SER A 143 13.61 -13.58 -4.21
CA SER A 143 13.92 -12.80 -3.01
C SER A 143 15.41 -12.49 -2.89
N ARG A 144 16.27 -13.50 -3.08
CA ARG A 144 17.74 -13.32 -3.03
C ARG A 144 18.23 -12.37 -4.09
N GLU A 145 17.68 -12.47 -5.30
CA GLU A 145 18.01 -11.57 -6.41
C GLU A 145 17.59 -10.14 -6.16
N ALA A 146 16.35 -9.93 -5.69
CA ALA A 146 15.81 -8.61 -5.33
C ALA A 146 16.68 -7.91 -4.28
N VAL A 147 17.02 -8.61 -3.20
CA VAL A 147 17.89 -8.08 -2.13
C VAL A 147 19.29 -7.76 -2.66
N ARG A 148 19.86 -8.61 -3.53
CA ARG A 148 21.17 -8.36 -4.14
C ARG A 148 21.15 -7.12 -5.03
N THR A 149 20.10 -6.94 -5.81
CA THR A 149 19.91 -5.79 -6.71
C THR A 149 19.74 -4.50 -5.92
N ALA A 150 18.90 -4.49 -4.90
CA ALA A 150 18.69 -3.34 -4.02
C ALA A 150 20.00 -2.90 -3.35
N LYS A 151 20.78 -3.84 -2.83
CA LYS A 151 22.12 -3.54 -2.25
C LYS A 151 23.09 -2.93 -3.26
N LYS A 152 23.10 -3.41 -4.52
CA LYS A 152 23.94 -2.83 -5.57
C LYS A 152 23.51 -1.41 -5.94
N THR A 153 22.19 -1.14 -5.98
CA THR A 153 21.67 0.19 -6.27
C THR A 153 22.01 1.17 -5.15
N ALA A 154 21.79 0.79 -3.90
CA ALA A 154 22.13 1.60 -2.73
C ALA A 154 23.63 1.93 -2.68
N SER A 155 24.50 0.97 -3.01
CA SER A 155 25.96 1.17 -3.07
C SER A 155 26.41 2.12 -4.19
N LYS A 156 25.64 2.26 -5.27
CA LYS A 156 25.90 3.22 -6.35
C LYS A 156 25.41 4.64 -6.04
N VAL A 157 24.36 4.79 -5.27
CA VAL A 157 23.77 6.10 -4.93
C VAL A 157 24.60 6.84 -3.87
N GLN A 158 25.14 6.15 -2.87
CA GLN A 158 25.95 6.76 -1.82
C GLN A 158 27.17 7.60 -2.31
N PRO A 159 27.93 7.19 -3.34
CA PRO A 159 29.03 8.02 -3.85
C PRO A 159 28.56 9.31 -4.54
N GLN A 160 27.39 9.31 -5.16
CA GLN A 160 26.85 10.49 -5.83
C GLN A 160 26.31 11.53 -4.84
N GLU A 161 25.58 11.10 -3.81
CA GLU A 161 25.13 12.00 -2.74
C GLU A 161 26.30 12.63 -1.99
N ARG A 162 27.38 11.87 -1.76
CA ARG A 162 28.59 12.38 -1.14
C ARG A 162 29.27 13.47 -2.00
N LYS A 163 29.33 13.28 -3.33
CA LYS A 163 29.85 14.28 -4.27
C LYS A 163 28.97 15.52 -4.34
N VAL A 164 27.65 15.37 -4.36
CA VAL A 164 26.70 16.50 -4.36
C VAL A 164 26.78 17.27 -3.05
N ARG A 165 26.82 16.60 -1.90
CA ARG A 165 27.00 17.27 -0.59
C ARG A 165 28.32 18.02 -0.49
N GLN A 166 29.43 17.44 -0.97
CA GLN A 166 30.73 18.14 -1.03
C GLN A 166 30.70 19.36 -1.95
N ALA A 167 30.04 19.26 -3.11
CA ALA A 167 29.91 20.40 -4.03
C ALA A 167 29.08 21.55 -3.44
N ILE A 168 28.00 21.21 -2.68
CA ILE A 168 27.18 22.22 -2.00
C ILE A 168 27.95 22.90 -0.87
N VAL A 169 28.74 22.17 -0.09
CA VAL A 169 29.57 22.74 0.99
C VAL A 169 30.61 23.70 0.42
N VAL A 170 31.30 23.35 -0.66
CA VAL A 170 32.29 24.22 -1.31
C VAL A 170 31.64 25.48 -1.88
N ALA A 171 30.44 25.35 -2.50
CA ALA A 171 29.73 26.51 -3.04
C ALA A 171 29.14 27.45 -1.97
N THR A 172 28.94 26.95 -0.73
CA THR A 172 28.45 27.76 0.39
C THR A 172 29.58 28.50 1.10
N GLU A 173 30.81 28.00 1.06
CA GLU A 173 31.99 28.69 1.62
C GLU A 173 32.50 29.83 0.76
N GLU A 174 32.28 29.80 -0.57
CA GLU A 174 32.65 30.89 -1.49
C GLU A 174 31.67 32.08 -1.47
N ALA A 175 30.50 31.97 -0.83
CA ALA A 175 29.41 32.99 -0.87
C ALA A 175 29.29 33.85 0.40
N VAL A 176 30.28 33.87 1.28
CA VAL A 176 30.26 34.70 2.50
C VAL A 176 31.25 35.86 2.36
N GLU A 177 30.86 36.95 1.72
CA GLU A 177 31.35 38.30 2.01
C GLU A 177 30.22 39.16 2.59
N PRO A 178 30.51 40.02 3.60
CA PRO A 178 29.48 40.70 4.34
C PRO A 178 29.18 42.08 3.80
N ASP A 179 27.99 42.30 3.32
CA ASP A 179 27.50 43.69 3.23
C ASP A 179 26.04 43.78 3.76
N SER A 180 25.87 44.58 4.81
CA SER A 180 24.57 44.93 5.36
C SER A 180 24.12 46.27 4.77
N PRO A 181 22.82 46.42 4.51
CA PRO A 181 22.07 47.33 5.38
C PRO A 181 20.61 46.94 5.69
N SER A 182 20.25 47.33 6.87
CA SER A 182 18.94 47.28 7.52
C SER A 182 17.75 47.65 6.64
N VAL A 183 16.69 46.83 6.61
CA VAL A 183 15.34 47.22 6.19
C VAL A 183 14.25 46.67 7.12
N LYS A 184 13.36 47.57 7.48
CA LYS A 184 12.28 47.56 8.44
C LYS A 184 11.29 46.39 8.31
N ARG A 185 11.02 45.81 9.47
CA ARG A 185 10.04 44.78 9.77
C ARG A 185 8.60 45.26 9.55
N ARG A 186 7.90 44.72 8.55
CA ARG A 186 6.47 44.92 8.36
C ARG A 186 5.70 43.68 8.76
N ARG A 187 4.97 43.77 9.89
CA ARG A 187 4.08 42.72 10.39
C ARG A 187 2.99 42.39 9.39
N ARG A 188 2.87 41.13 9.00
CA ARG A 188 1.74 40.62 8.23
C ARG A 188 0.97 39.61 9.09
N ARG A 189 -0.34 39.87 9.20
CA ARG A 189 -1.32 39.11 10.00
C ARG A 189 -1.43 37.66 9.48
N THR A 190 -1.41 36.70 10.40
CA THR A 190 -1.66 35.29 10.17
C THR A 190 -3.13 35.03 9.90
N ALA A 191 -3.45 34.38 8.78
CA ALA A 191 -4.75 33.80 8.52
C ALA A 191 -4.74 32.34 9.00
N ALA A 192 -5.85 31.89 9.59
CA ALA A 192 -6.01 30.54 10.15
C ALA A 192 -6.05 29.47 9.03
N PRO A 193 -5.61 28.23 9.31
CA PRO A 193 -5.66 27.13 8.36
C PRO A 193 -7.10 26.61 8.19
N PRO A 194 -7.45 26.08 7.01
CA PRO A 194 -8.74 25.46 6.77
C PRO A 194 -8.86 24.13 7.50
N ALA A 195 -10.10 23.79 7.92
CA ALA A 195 -10.47 22.58 8.65
C ALA A 195 -10.17 21.31 7.83
N GLU A 196 -9.68 20.28 8.54
CA GLU A 196 -9.50 18.92 8.00
C GLU A 196 -10.84 18.27 7.66
N PRO A 197 -10.92 17.45 6.59
CA PRO A 197 -12.11 16.67 6.30
C PRO A 197 -12.23 15.52 7.32
N VAL A 198 -13.40 15.43 7.94
CA VAL A 198 -13.80 14.34 8.83
C VAL A 198 -13.91 13.05 8.01
N ASN A 199 -13.06 12.09 8.32
CA ASN A 199 -13.02 10.78 7.66
C ASN A 199 -14.08 9.88 8.35
N GLU A 200 -15.26 9.77 7.76
CA GLU A 200 -16.24 8.76 8.18
C GLU A 200 -15.74 7.35 7.80
N PRO A 201 -15.95 6.31 8.63
CA PRO A 201 -15.53 4.97 8.33
C PRO A 201 -16.32 4.41 7.14
N LEU A 202 -15.60 4.02 6.08
CA LEU A 202 -16.13 3.37 4.90
C LEU A 202 -16.85 2.08 5.30
N THR A 203 -18.13 2.02 5.01
CA THR A 203 -18.93 0.81 5.17
C THR A 203 -18.92 0.08 3.83
N PHE A 204 -18.30 -1.08 3.79
CA PHE A 204 -18.34 -1.96 2.60
C PHE A 204 -19.81 -2.35 2.37
N ILE A 205 -20.34 -2.07 1.18
CA ILE A 205 -21.77 -2.07 0.90
C ILE A 205 -22.32 -3.48 0.86
N GLN A 206 -23.56 -3.56 1.31
CA GLN A 206 -24.45 -4.67 1.11
C GLN A 206 -24.70 -4.91 -0.37
N PHE A 207 -23.93 -5.83 -0.98
CA PHE A 207 -24.35 -6.48 -2.20
C PHE A 207 -25.17 -7.72 -1.82
N VAL A 208 -26.47 -7.55 -1.61
CA VAL A 208 -27.45 -8.63 -1.78
C VAL A 208 -28.82 -8.04 -2.01
N ALA A 209 -29.38 -8.25 -3.16
CA ALA A 209 -30.74 -8.75 -3.36
C ALA A 209 -30.76 -9.51 -4.70
#